data_140ce8e8caed87194bbea7e3e7323cf0
#
_entry.id   140ce8e8caed87194bbea7e3e7323cf0
#
_cell.length_a   1.000
_cell.length_b   1.000
_cell.length_c   1.000
_cell.angle_alpha   90.00
_cell.angle_beta   90.00
_cell.angle_gamma   90.00
#
_symmetry.space_group_name_H-M   'P 1'
#
loop_
_entity.id
_entity.type
_entity.pdbx_description
1 polymer ?
#
loop_
_entity_poly.entity_id
_entity_poly.type
_entity_poly.pdbx_seq_one_letter_code
_entity_poly.pdbx_strand_id
1 'polypeptide(L)'
;MWKCIRCEKENPDSAENCMECGHGKTMNYRDYRTLAKVQSSVLEGWKKEQNTSEYFKKKGMEYLQKTIECLQKANESNRNIQYMITAELNKYFTVRENKERPILMADSMRKTAFGSNIRREDIAEIEFIRINKDITPDGAWDISADQSQTIWAWTEKAENKILALKIGSEDGICANSSCAHLFEGYSNATKIVFHDLFDTSRVTDMSYMFANCEKLKEVDVDSFDTGKVTNMYAMFSNCKKIEKVDVSRFNTSNVTNMGLMFAICAKLEKLDTGSFDTRKVTNMKTMFCGCSELKKLDVSGFNTCLVTDMSSMFLGCKNLKNLDISNFHFQKEAKTSNMFRYSGMDGIVIGK
;
A
#
# COMPACT_ATOMS: atom_id res chain seq x y z
N MET A 1 -38.88 6.11 -9.31
CA MET A 1 -38.24 5.93 -10.66
C MET A 1 -36.75 6.20 -10.54
N TRP A 2 -35.92 5.40 -11.20
CA TRP A 2 -34.46 5.61 -11.24
C TRP A 2 -34.01 5.93 -12.67
N LYS A 3 -33.02 6.80 -12.80
CA LYS A 3 -32.48 7.21 -14.10
C LYS A 3 -31.25 6.36 -14.43
N CYS A 4 -31.24 5.75 -15.61
CA CYS A 4 -30.10 4.97 -16.07
C CYS A 4 -28.91 5.88 -16.36
N ILE A 5 -27.78 5.63 -15.77
CA ILE A 5 -26.57 6.45 -15.94
C ILE A 5 -25.90 6.27 -17.30
N ARG A 6 -26.25 5.21 -18.03
CA ARG A 6 -25.65 4.91 -19.34
C ARG A 6 -26.39 5.59 -20.50
N CYS A 7 -27.73 5.59 -20.44
CA CYS A 7 -28.57 6.14 -21.55
C CYS A 7 -29.53 7.23 -21.07
N GLU A 8 -29.47 7.63 -19.79
CA GLU A 8 -30.26 8.66 -19.15
C GLU A 8 -31.79 8.43 -19.12
N LYS A 9 -32.28 7.28 -19.53
CA LYS A 9 -33.71 6.92 -19.50
C LYS A 9 -34.20 6.70 -18.08
N GLU A 10 -35.41 7.15 -17.82
CA GLU A 10 -36.11 6.89 -16.56
C GLU A 10 -36.71 5.49 -16.58
N ASN A 11 -36.56 4.78 -15.47
CA ASN A 11 -37.02 3.41 -15.29
C ASN A 11 -37.85 3.32 -14.00
N PRO A 12 -38.86 2.44 -13.96
CA PRO A 12 -39.63 2.21 -12.74
C PRO A 12 -38.76 1.61 -11.63
N ASP A 13 -39.10 1.86 -10.37
CA ASP A 13 -38.32 1.35 -9.21
C ASP A 13 -38.26 -0.16 -9.15
N SER A 14 -39.23 -0.85 -9.73
CA SER A 14 -39.32 -2.30 -9.84
C SER A 14 -38.37 -2.92 -10.91
N ALA A 15 -37.84 -2.09 -11.82
CA ALA A 15 -36.94 -2.60 -12.85
C ALA A 15 -35.52 -2.80 -12.29
N GLU A 16 -34.98 -3.99 -12.40
CA GLU A 16 -33.59 -4.31 -12.04
C GLU A 16 -32.59 -3.89 -13.11
N ASN A 17 -33.03 -3.83 -14.35
CA ASN A 17 -32.26 -3.40 -15.51
C ASN A 17 -32.96 -2.28 -16.25
N CYS A 18 -32.18 -1.42 -16.90
CA CYS A 18 -32.71 -0.37 -17.76
C CYS A 18 -33.46 -0.99 -18.94
N MET A 19 -34.70 -0.58 -19.12
CA MET A 19 -35.58 -1.10 -20.17
C MET A 19 -35.11 -0.73 -21.59
N GLU A 20 -34.27 0.29 -21.72
CA GLU A 20 -33.76 0.77 -23.00
C GLU A 20 -32.43 0.11 -23.39
N CYS A 21 -31.44 0.05 -22.46
CA CYS A 21 -30.10 -0.42 -22.79
C CYS A 21 -29.69 -1.69 -22.03
N GLY A 22 -30.58 -2.29 -21.25
CA GLY A 22 -30.31 -3.50 -20.48
C GLY A 22 -29.35 -3.33 -19.31
N HIS A 23 -28.93 -2.10 -19.00
CA HIS A 23 -27.95 -1.84 -17.94
C HIS A 23 -28.55 -2.09 -16.57
N GLY A 24 -27.88 -2.88 -15.73
CA GLY A 24 -28.34 -3.20 -14.39
C GLY A 24 -28.53 -1.98 -13.51
N LYS A 25 -29.53 -2.00 -12.63
CA LYS A 25 -29.78 -0.96 -11.62
C LYS A 25 -28.60 -0.82 -10.66
N THR A 26 -27.84 -1.87 -10.45
CA THR A 26 -26.59 -1.86 -9.71
C THR A 26 -25.47 -1.35 -10.61
N MET A 27 -24.85 -0.25 -10.24
CA MET A 27 -23.73 0.32 -10.96
C MET A 27 -22.56 -0.67 -11.00
N ASN A 28 -21.96 -0.87 -12.18
CA ASN A 28 -20.72 -1.61 -12.31
C ASN A 28 -19.50 -0.68 -12.22
N TYR A 29 -18.30 -1.23 -12.11
CA TYR A 29 -17.03 -0.50 -11.97
C TYR A 29 -16.83 0.61 -13.03
N ARG A 30 -17.27 0.37 -14.28
CA ARG A 30 -17.12 1.30 -15.39
C ARG A 30 -18.00 2.54 -15.20
N ASP A 31 -19.16 2.36 -14.62
CA ASP A 31 -20.15 3.42 -14.37
C ASP A 31 -19.71 4.29 -13.19
N TYR A 32 -19.14 3.70 -12.16
CA TYR A 32 -18.53 4.44 -11.04
C TYR A 32 -17.36 5.30 -11.52
N ARG A 33 -16.52 4.79 -12.40
CA ARG A 33 -15.40 5.54 -12.98
C ARG A 33 -15.88 6.74 -13.81
N THR A 34 -17.00 6.58 -14.51
CA THR A 34 -17.62 7.66 -15.29
C THR A 34 -18.23 8.71 -14.36
N LEU A 35 -18.90 8.29 -13.30
CA LEU A 35 -19.46 9.19 -12.28
C LEU A 35 -18.36 9.98 -11.56
N ALA A 36 -17.28 9.33 -11.17
CA ALA A 36 -16.11 9.97 -10.56
C ALA A 36 -15.48 11.03 -11.49
N LYS A 37 -15.39 10.76 -12.79
CA LYS A 37 -14.91 11.74 -13.79
C LYS A 37 -15.83 12.94 -13.92
N VAL A 38 -17.15 12.74 -13.94
CA VAL A 38 -18.14 13.83 -14.01
C VAL A 38 -18.05 14.69 -12.77
N GLN A 39 -17.94 14.08 -11.59
CA GLN A 39 -17.78 14.81 -10.32
C GLN A 39 -16.47 15.58 -10.25
N SER A 40 -15.36 14.98 -10.74
CA SER A 40 -14.07 15.66 -10.91
C SER A 40 -14.22 16.92 -11.77
N SER A 41 -14.91 16.82 -12.89
CA SER A 41 -15.12 17.94 -13.82
C SER A 41 -15.96 19.06 -13.20
N VAL A 42 -16.97 18.72 -12.41
CA VAL A 42 -17.78 19.69 -11.65
C VAL A 42 -16.95 20.42 -10.59
N LEU A 43 -16.09 19.67 -9.87
CA LEU A 43 -15.20 20.24 -8.86
C LEU A 43 -14.11 21.13 -9.48
N GLU A 44 -13.58 20.78 -10.66
CA GLU A 44 -12.66 21.64 -11.41
C GLU A 44 -13.32 22.93 -11.87
N GLY A 45 -14.59 22.88 -12.26
CA GLY A 45 -15.37 24.06 -12.56
C GLY A 45 -15.48 25.01 -11.35
N TRP A 46 -15.70 24.47 -10.16
CA TRP A 46 -15.78 25.27 -8.92
C TRP A 46 -14.42 25.86 -8.49
N LYS A 47 -13.31 25.20 -8.80
CA LYS A 47 -11.95 25.73 -8.53
C LYS A 47 -11.64 26.98 -9.35
N LYS A 48 -12.18 27.10 -10.55
CA LYS A 48 -11.96 28.26 -11.45
C LYS A 48 -12.67 29.51 -10.99
N GLU A 49 -13.72 29.38 -10.18
CA GLU A 49 -14.42 30.52 -9.58
C GLU A 49 -13.74 30.93 -8.28
N GLN A 50 -12.77 31.82 -8.35
CA GLN A 50 -11.91 32.28 -7.24
C GLN A 50 -12.65 32.99 -6.08
N ASN A 51 -13.97 33.11 -6.11
CA ASN A 51 -14.77 33.85 -5.14
C ASN A 51 -15.87 33.03 -4.47
N THR A 52 -15.68 31.72 -4.29
CA THR A 52 -16.68 30.92 -3.57
C THR A 52 -16.61 31.14 -2.06
N SER A 53 -17.67 31.71 -1.51
CA SER A 53 -17.85 31.91 -0.06
C SER A 53 -17.76 30.56 0.69
N GLU A 54 -17.40 30.59 1.97
CA GLU A 54 -17.37 29.41 2.85
C GLU A 54 -18.67 28.60 2.83
N TYR A 55 -19.80 29.26 2.57
CA TYR A 55 -21.10 28.63 2.41
C TYR A 55 -21.13 27.61 1.25
N PHE A 56 -20.57 27.96 0.09
CA PHE A 56 -20.51 27.03 -1.06
C PHE A 56 -19.54 25.89 -0.83
N LYS A 57 -18.42 26.15 -0.14
CA LYS A 57 -17.49 25.08 0.28
C LYS A 57 -18.17 24.08 1.20
N LYS A 58 -18.93 24.55 2.21
CA LYS A 58 -19.69 23.71 3.13
C LYS A 58 -20.78 22.91 2.42
N LYS A 59 -21.53 23.53 1.52
CA LYS A 59 -22.57 22.85 0.71
C LYS A 59 -21.97 21.81 -0.24
N GLY A 60 -20.81 22.08 -0.83
CA GLY A 60 -20.08 21.13 -1.64
C GLY A 60 -19.65 19.90 -0.84
N MET A 61 -19.16 20.12 0.39
CA MET A 61 -18.80 19.05 1.32
C MET A 61 -20.01 18.19 1.70
N GLU A 62 -21.14 18.80 2.04
CA GLU A 62 -22.38 18.07 2.37
C GLU A 62 -22.89 17.22 1.19
N TYR A 63 -22.78 17.72 -0.02
CA TYR A 63 -23.18 17.01 -1.23
C TYR A 63 -22.27 15.80 -1.50
N LEU A 64 -20.97 15.98 -1.37
CA LEU A 64 -19.98 14.92 -1.53
C LEU A 64 -20.13 13.85 -0.45
N GLN A 65 -20.34 14.25 0.81
CA GLN A 65 -20.59 13.33 1.92
C GLN A 65 -21.83 12.46 1.65
N LYS A 66 -22.94 13.06 1.22
CA LYS A 66 -24.15 12.32 0.84
C LYS A 66 -23.91 11.38 -0.34
N THR A 67 -23.09 11.79 -1.30
CA THR A 67 -22.75 10.93 -2.44
C THR A 67 -21.92 9.71 -2.00
N ILE A 68 -20.95 9.91 -1.10
CA ILE A 68 -20.19 8.83 -0.47
C ILE A 68 -21.10 7.85 0.27
N GLU A 69 -22.02 8.38 1.09
CA GLU A 69 -22.97 7.55 1.83
C GLU A 69 -23.91 6.74 0.92
N CYS A 70 -24.37 7.32 -0.18
CA CYS A 70 -25.17 6.61 -1.18
C CYS A 70 -24.37 5.51 -1.87
N LEU A 71 -23.11 5.77 -2.21
CA LEU A 71 -22.21 4.79 -2.83
C LEU A 71 -21.83 3.68 -1.85
N GLN A 72 -21.62 4.00 -0.58
CA GLN A 72 -21.39 3.03 0.49
C GLN A 72 -22.58 2.08 0.66
N LYS A 73 -23.80 2.62 0.69
CA LYS A 73 -25.03 1.81 0.78
C LYS A 73 -25.28 0.93 -0.45
N ALA A 74 -24.86 1.40 -1.62
CA ALA A 74 -25.06 0.65 -2.87
C ALA A 74 -24.06 -0.50 -3.04
N ASN A 75 -22.94 -0.51 -2.31
CA ASN A 75 -21.87 -1.47 -2.57
C ASN A 75 -20.95 -1.73 -1.36
N GLU A 76 -21.53 -2.24 -0.26
CA GLU A 76 -20.80 -2.56 0.99
C GLU A 76 -19.65 -3.57 0.80
N SER A 77 -19.60 -4.26 -0.33
CA SER A 77 -18.60 -5.31 -0.59
C SER A 77 -17.39 -4.88 -1.42
N ASN A 78 -17.32 -3.65 -1.94
CA ASN A 78 -16.23 -3.25 -2.83
C ASN A 78 -15.35 -2.14 -2.26
N ARG A 79 -14.40 -2.51 -1.38
CA ARG A 79 -13.37 -1.63 -0.79
C ARG A 79 -12.63 -0.77 -1.82
N ASN A 80 -12.42 -1.28 -3.04
CA ASN A 80 -11.69 -0.56 -4.09
C ASN A 80 -12.39 0.72 -4.55
N ILE A 81 -13.73 0.71 -4.58
CA ILE A 81 -14.52 1.88 -4.98
C ILE A 81 -14.50 2.93 -3.88
N GLN A 82 -14.65 2.51 -2.63
CA GLN A 82 -14.55 3.37 -1.46
C GLN A 82 -13.24 4.15 -1.43
N TYR A 83 -12.13 3.46 -1.67
CA TYR A 83 -10.81 4.07 -1.69
C TYR A 83 -10.59 5.01 -2.88
N MET A 84 -11.01 4.62 -4.08
CA MET A 84 -10.86 5.50 -5.26
C MET A 84 -11.59 6.82 -5.08
N ILE A 85 -12.79 6.77 -4.46
CA ILE A 85 -13.55 7.98 -4.13
C ILE A 85 -12.84 8.78 -3.05
N THR A 86 -12.36 8.12 -1.98
CA THR A 86 -11.62 8.76 -0.89
C THR A 86 -10.30 9.35 -1.37
N ALA A 87 -9.55 8.63 -2.21
CA ALA A 87 -8.28 9.12 -2.77
C ALA A 87 -8.49 10.31 -3.72
N GLU A 88 -9.55 10.27 -4.54
CA GLU A 88 -9.90 11.38 -5.43
C GLU A 88 -10.40 12.59 -4.62
N LEU A 89 -11.23 12.37 -3.61
CA LEU A 89 -11.69 13.41 -2.69
C LEU A 89 -10.51 14.01 -1.91
N ASN A 90 -9.59 13.21 -1.41
CA ASN A 90 -8.41 13.70 -0.70
C ASN A 90 -7.54 14.59 -1.58
N LYS A 91 -7.43 14.34 -2.90
CA LYS A 91 -6.75 15.27 -3.83
C LYS A 91 -7.39 16.66 -3.85
N TYR A 92 -8.70 16.75 -3.66
CA TYR A 92 -9.44 18.02 -3.72
C TYR A 92 -9.60 18.69 -2.36
N PHE A 93 -9.62 17.92 -1.26
CA PHE A 93 -9.79 18.45 0.08
C PHE A 93 -8.48 18.74 0.81
N THR A 94 -7.34 18.28 0.29
CA THR A 94 -6.01 18.72 0.72
C THR A 94 -5.62 20.10 0.18
N VAL A 95 -6.57 20.94 -0.23
CA VAL A 95 -6.40 22.39 -0.19
C VAL A 95 -6.61 22.88 1.25
N ARG A 96 -5.98 22.24 2.19
CA ARG A 96 -5.48 22.91 3.38
C ARG A 96 -4.31 23.75 2.90
N GLU A 97 -4.26 25.00 3.38
CA GLU A 97 -3.13 25.90 3.25
C GLU A 97 -1.84 25.12 3.06
N ASN A 98 -0.93 25.60 2.22
CA ASN A 98 0.37 25.02 1.90
C ASN A 98 1.28 24.78 3.14
N LYS A 99 0.73 24.20 4.19
CA LYS A 99 1.51 23.70 5.30
C LYS A 99 2.09 22.37 4.85
N GLU A 100 3.35 22.39 4.49
CA GLU A 100 4.09 21.14 4.24
C GLU A 100 3.91 20.23 5.47
N ARG A 101 3.45 19.00 5.25
CA ARG A 101 3.36 18.02 6.33
C ARG A 101 4.76 17.82 6.91
N PRO A 102 4.89 17.71 8.24
CA PRO A 102 6.18 17.46 8.84
C PRO A 102 6.77 16.14 8.33
N ILE A 103 8.09 16.15 8.13
CA ILE A 103 8.82 15.00 7.60
C ILE A 103 9.31 14.13 8.75
N LEU A 104 9.02 12.84 8.67
CA LEU A 104 9.54 11.84 9.61
C LEU A 104 11.05 11.72 9.48
N MET A 105 11.75 11.65 10.61
CA MET A 105 13.18 11.37 10.60
C MET A 105 13.51 10.02 9.95
N ALA A 106 14.65 9.95 9.26
CA ALA A 106 15.18 8.67 8.81
C ALA A 106 15.68 7.88 10.02
N ASP A 107 15.20 6.65 10.23
CA ASP A 107 15.66 5.83 11.34
C ASP A 107 16.76 4.86 10.88
N SER A 108 17.99 5.34 10.91
CA SER A 108 19.18 4.52 10.60
C SER A 108 19.66 3.65 11.78
N MET A 109 19.12 3.89 12.97
CA MET A 109 19.52 3.22 14.22
C MET A 109 18.75 1.91 14.43
N ARG A 110 18.96 0.92 13.57
CA ARG A 110 18.23 -0.36 13.45
C ARG A 110 17.97 -1.16 14.74
N LYS A 111 18.48 -0.75 15.89
CA LYS A 111 18.35 -1.46 17.17
C LYS A 111 17.26 -0.88 18.07
N THR A 112 17.03 0.42 17.99
CA THR A 112 16.09 1.15 18.84
C THR A 112 15.03 1.86 18.01
N ALA A 113 13.91 2.21 18.65
CA ALA A 113 12.81 2.89 18.01
C ALA A 113 13.13 4.39 17.87
N PHE A 114 13.36 4.85 16.64
CA PHE A 114 13.52 6.27 16.29
C PHE A 114 14.48 7.03 17.23
N GLY A 115 15.67 6.48 17.45
CA GLY A 115 16.71 7.12 18.26
C GLY A 115 16.47 7.11 19.77
N SER A 116 15.41 6.47 20.24
CA SER A 116 15.15 6.29 21.68
C SER A 116 16.04 5.19 22.29
N ASN A 117 15.89 4.97 23.60
CA ASN A 117 16.49 3.85 24.31
C ASN A 117 15.65 2.55 24.24
N ILE A 118 14.51 2.58 23.56
CA ILE A 118 13.57 1.46 23.46
C ILE A 118 14.00 0.57 22.31
N ARG A 119 14.24 -0.72 22.59
CA ARG A 119 14.62 -1.68 21.55
C ARG A 119 13.43 -1.99 20.66
N ARG A 120 13.66 -2.13 19.36
CA ARG A 120 12.62 -2.47 18.39
C ARG A 120 11.92 -3.79 18.74
N GLU A 121 12.64 -4.77 19.29
CA GLU A 121 12.08 -6.05 19.73
C GLU A 121 11.16 -5.94 20.96
N ASP A 122 11.16 -4.85 21.72
CA ASP A 122 10.26 -4.64 22.85
C ASP A 122 8.89 -4.10 22.42
N ILE A 123 8.70 -3.79 21.13
CA ILE A 123 7.46 -3.22 20.56
C ILE A 123 6.59 -4.34 19.96
N ALA A 124 5.32 -4.40 20.38
CA ALA A 124 4.32 -5.35 19.87
C ALA A 124 3.43 -4.79 18.78
N GLU A 125 3.22 -3.48 18.78
CA GLU A 125 2.35 -2.79 17.82
C GLU A 125 2.90 -1.40 17.52
N ILE A 126 2.66 -0.92 16.29
CA ILE A 126 3.00 0.44 15.87
C ILE A 126 1.74 1.06 15.29
N GLU A 127 1.39 2.25 15.75
CA GLU A 127 0.20 2.95 15.29
C GLU A 127 0.46 4.43 15.06
N PHE A 128 0.07 4.91 13.89
CA PHE A 128 0.07 6.33 13.54
C PHE A 128 -1.26 6.93 13.95
N ILE A 129 -1.25 8.03 14.70
CA ILE A 129 -2.47 8.67 15.21
C ILE A 129 -2.44 10.18 15.01
N ARG A 130 -3.62 10.80 14.97
CA ARG A 130 -3.71 12.26 15.04
C ARG A 130 -3.64 12.71 16.48
N ILE A 131 -2.85 13.74 16.73
CA ILE A 131 -2.75 14.39 18.05
C ILE A 131 -3.00 15.89 17.89
N ASN A 132 -3.47 16.53 18.96
CA ASN A 132 -3.52 17.98 19.02
C ASN A 132 -2.09 18.51 19.21
N LYS A 133 -1.69 19.51 18.41
CA LYS A 133 -0.37 20.14 18.47
C LYS A 133 -0.01 20.71 19.85
N ASP A 134 -1.02 21.12 20.62
CA ASP A 134 -0.84 21.72 21.95
C ASP A 134 -0.64 20.68 23.06
N ILE A 135 -0.67 19.39 22.71
CA ILE A 135 -0.54 18.27 23.66
C ILE A 135 0.67 17.42 23.30
N THR A 136 1.67 17.44 24.15
CA THR A 136 2.80 16.49 24.07
C THR A 136 2.47 15.30 24.98
N PRO A 137 2.36 14.07 24.44
CA PRO A 137 2.10 12.89 25.28
C PRO A 137 3.21 12.64 26.30
N ASP A 138 2.86 12.10 27.46
CA ASP A 138 3.82 11.79 28.50
C ASP A 138 4.90 10.82 28.00
N GLY A 139 6.17 11.19 28.24
CA GLY A 139 7.32 10.40 27.81
C GLY A 139 7.58 10.40 26.30
N ALA A 140 6.91 11.29 25.55
CA ALA A 140 7.13 11.41 24.11
C ALA A 140 8.48 12.02 23.78
N TRP A 141 9.04 11.62 22.62
CA TRP A 141 10.25 12.22 22.06
C TRP A 141 9.99 12.67 20.62
N ASP A 142 10.69 13.74 20.23
CA ASP A 142 10.56 14.29 18.88
C ASP A 142 11.25 13.41 17.86
N ILE A 143 10.51 13.06 16.80
CA ILE A 143 10.97 12.28 15.64
C ILE A 143 10.77 13.00 14.31
N SER A 144 10.54 14.32 14.34
CA SER A 144 10.57 15.14 13.14
C SER A 144 12.00 15.26 12.60
N ALA A 145 12.14 15.27 11.27
CA ALA A 145 13.46 15.28 10.62
C ALA A 145 14.27 16.55 10.93
N ASP A 146 13.59 17.64 11.15
CA ASP A 146 14.15 18.98 11.45
C ASP A 146 14.14 19.32 12.94
N GLN A 147 13.75 18.37 13.80
CA GLN A 147 13.60 18.56 15.25
C GLN A 147 12.61 19.69 15.62
N SER A 148 11.58 19.86 14.79
CA SER A 148 10.59 20.94 14.94
C SER A 148 9.50 20.65 15.96
N GLN A 149 9.54 19.48 16.62
CA GLN A 149 8.52 19.03 17.57
C GLN A 149 7.12 18.92 16.95
N THR A 150 7.06 18.51 15.69
CA THR A 150 5.82 18.36 14.93
C THR A 150 5.39 16.93 14.76
N ILE A 151 6.31 15.97 15.01
CA ILE A 151 6.03 14.53 15.02
C ILE A 151 6.57 13.96 16.33
N TRP A 152 5.67 13.35 17.09
CA TRP A 152 6.00 12.76 18.38
C TRP A 152 5.90 11.24 18.33
N ALA A 153 6.82 10.57 19.02
CA ALA A 153 6.69 9.16 19.33
C ALA A 153 6.64 8.97 20.84
N TRP A 154 5.84 8.00 21.28
CA TRP A 154 5.80 7.59 22.69
C TRP A 154 5.40 6.13 22.76
N THR A 155 5.54 5.52 23.94
CA THR A 155 5.11 4.15 24.17
C THR A 155 4.07 4.07 25.26
N GLU A 156 3.12 3.17 25.02
CA GLU A 156 2.11 2.78 25.98
C GLU A 156 2.35 1.33 26.42
N LYS A 157 1.96 0.99 27.64
CA LYS A 157 2.04 -0.41 28.08
C LYS A 157 0.96 -1.22 27.38
N ALA A 158 1.38 -2.18 26.58
CA ALA A 158 0.51 -3.24 26.08
C ALA A 158 0.49 -4.42 27.06
N GLU A 159 -0.29 -5.46 26.77
CA GLU A 159 -0.35 -6.66 27.60
C GLU A 159 1.04 -7.34 27.69
N ASN A 160 1.31 -8.01 28.81
CA ASN A 160 2.53 -8.80 29.03
C ASN A 160 3.87 -8.05 29.01
N LYS A 161 3.91 -6.79 29.46
CA LYS A 161 5.11 -5.94 29.51
C LYS A 161 5.70 -5.57 28.14
N ILE A 162 4.99 -5.84 27.07
CA ILE A 162 5.36 -5.41 25.72
C ILE A 162 4.81 -4.00 25.50
N LEU A 163 5.45 -3.20 24.64
CA LEU A 163 5.10 -1.81 24.42
C LEU A 163 4.34 -1.65 23.09
N ALA A 164 3.37 -0.74 23.08
CA ALA A 164 2.79 -0.20 21.85
C ALA A 164 3.49 1.13 21.54
N LEU A 165 4.05 1.26 20.35
CA LEU A 165 4.66 2.50 19.86
C LEU A 165 3.59 3.32 19.13
N LYS A 166 3.34 4.53 19.61
CA LYS A 166 2.47 5.51 18.97
C LYS A 166 3.31 6.56 18.28
N ILE A 167 2.89 6.95 17.08
CA ILE A 167 3.52 8.00 16.28
C ILE A 167 2.43 9.01 15.92
N GLY A 168 2.58 10.25 16.35
CA GLY A 168 1.52 11.24 16.26
C GLY A 168 1.95 12.56 15.66
N SER A 169 1.04 13.16 14.89
CA SER A 169 1.11 14.51 14.35
C SER A 169 -0.28 15.08 14.14
N GLU A 170 -0.42 16.41 14.12
CA GLU A 170 -1.72 17.07 13.86
C GLU A 170 -2.15 16.90 12.40
N ASP A 171 -1.25 17.14 11.45
CA ASP A 171 -1.57 17.26 10.02
C ASP A 171 -1.26 16.00 9.20
N GLY A 172 -0.91 14.90 9.87
CA GLY A 172 -0.33 13.70 9.23
C GLY A 172 1.18 13.88 9.04
N ILE A 173 1.81 12.86 8.50
CA ILE A 173 3.26 12.69 8.48
C ILE A 173 3.71 12.43 7.05
N CYS A 174 4.66 13.22 6.55
CA CYS A 174 5.34 12.93 5.30
C CYS A 174 6.52 11.98 5.56
N ALA A 175 6.61 10.91 4.79
CA ALA A 175 7.76 10.03 4.84
C ALA A 175 9.04 10.75 4.35
N ASN A 176 10.19 10.38 4.89
CA ASN A 176 11.46 10.77 4.31
C ASN A 176 11.59 10.19 2.88
N SER A 177 12.39 10.83 2.03
CA SER A 177 12.66 10.32 0.67
C SER A 177 13.24 8.89 0.66
N SER A 178 13.88 8.47 1.74
CA SER A 178 14.24 7.09 2.00
C SER A 178 13.51 6.58 3.24
N CYS A 179 12.71 5.53 3.05
CA CYS A 179 12.13 4.70 4.11
C CYS A 179 12.90 3.40 4.31
N ALA A 180 14.13 3.32 3.77
CA ALA A 180 14.98 2.15 3.94
C ALA A 180 15.16 1.84 5.43
N HIS A 181 14.88 0.58 5.82
CA HIS A 181 15.01 0.08 7.19
C HIS A 181 14.09 0.74 8.25
N LEU A 182 13.11 1.57 7.86
CA LEU A 182 12.31 2.38 8.78
C LEU A 182 11.64 1.53 9.88
N PHE A 183 11.04 0.41 9.51
CA PHE A 183 10.43 -0.54 10.44
C PHE A 183 11.15 -1.89 10.47
N GLU A 184 12.41 -1.95 10.05
CA GLU A 184 13.17 -3.20 10.11
C GLU A 184 13.37 -3.68 11.55
N GLY A 185 13.23 -4.98 11.77
CA GLY A 185 13.62 -5.61 13.04
C GLY A 185 12.66 -5.40 14.22
N TYR A 186 11.46 -4.88 13.98
CA TYR A 186 10.38 -4.93 14.97
C TYR A 186 9.84 -6.36 15.08
N SER A 187 10.68 -7.27 15.54
CA SER A 187 10.48 -8.72 15.46
C SER A 187 9.28 -9.23 16.25
N ASN A 188 8.86 -8.49 17.27
CA ASN A 188 7.70 -8.80 18.08
C ASN A 188 6.42 -8.05 17.65
N ALA A 189 6.53 -7.08 16.73
CA ALA A 189 5.36 -6.37 16.24
C ALA A 189 4.43 -7.31 15.47
N THR A 190 3.17 -7.34 15.87
CA THR A 190 2.13 -8.14 15.22
C THR A 190 1.32 -7.34 14.21
N LYS A 191 1.34 -6.00 14.36
CA LYS A 191 0.56 -5.07 13.54
C LYS A 191 1.26 -3.71 13.41
N ILE A 192 1.16 -3.11 12.22
CA ILE A 192 1.57 -1.73 11.94
C ILE A 192 0.41 -1.04 11.21
N VAL A 193 -0.07 0.09 11.75
CA VAL A 193 -1.26 0.79 11.26
C VAL A 193 -0.94 2.25 10.97
N PHE A 194 -1.24 2.70 9.76
CA PHE A 194 -0.95 4.06 9.31
C PHE A 194 -2.15 5.00 9.30
N HIS A 195 -3.39 4.49 9.25
CA HIS A 195 -4.64 5.27 9.23
C HIS A 195 -4.65 6.43 8.22
N ASP A 196 -4.08 6.23 7.02
CA ASP A 196 -3.91 7.27 5.99
C ASP A 196 -3.12 8.52 6.45
N LEU A 197 -2.38 8.39 7.53
CA LEU A 197 -1.60 9.50 8.09
C LEU A 197 -0.15 9.55 7.59
N PHE A 198 0.30 8.55 6.84
CA PHE A 198 1.67 8.40 6.38
C PHE A 198 1.76 8.59 4.87
N ASP A 199 2.18 9.77 4.44
CA ASP A 199 2.32 10.14 3.03
C ASP A 199 3.68 9.68 2.49
N THR A 200 3.66 8.72 1.55
CA THR A 200 4.86 8.15 0.92
C THR A 200 5.15 8.71 -0.47
N SER A 201 4.45 9.75 -0.91
CA SER A 201 4.54 10.31 -2.27
C SER A 201 5.93 10.84 -2.68
N ARG A 202 6.82 11.03 -1.70
CA ARG A 202 8.22 11.47 -1.91
C ARG A 202 9.23 10.31 -1.86
N VAL A 203 8.79 9.11 -1.48
CA VAL A 203 9.68 7.98 -1.22
C VAL A 203 10.25 7.42 -2.52
N THR A 204 11.55 7.25 -2.55
CA THR A 204 12.29 6.63 -3.67
C THR A 204 12.91 5.28 -3.30
N ASP A 205 13.13 5.04 -2.00
CA ASP A 205 13.72 3.81 -1.48
C ASP A 205 12.90 3.26 -0.32
N MET A 206 12.33 2.04 -0.51
CA MET A 206 11.61 1.27 0.50
C MET A 206 12.33 -0.04 0.85
N SER A 207 13.64 -0.11 0.55
CA SER A 207 14.41 -1.33 0.84
C SER A 207 14.42 -1.65 2.34
N TYR A 208 14.23 -2.93 2.67
CA TYR A 208 14.17 -3.45 4.03
C TYR A 208 13.11 -2.80 4.94
N MET A 209 12.15 -2.03 4.42
CA MET A 209 11.24 -1.21 5.24
C MET A 209 10.57 -1.99 6.36
N PHE A 210 10.13 -3.22 6.11
CA PHE A 210 9.50 -4.11 7.09
C PHE A 210 10.31 -5.41 7.31
N ALA A 211 11.58 -5.44 6.85
CA ALA A 211 12.37 -6.67 6.97
C ALA A 211 12.53 -7.10 8.43
N ASN A 212 12.59 -8.41 8.66
CA ASN A 212 12.76 -8.99 9.99
C ASN A 212 11.62 -8.68 11.00
N CYS A 213 10.45 -8.27 10.54
CA CYS A 213 9.24 -8.20 11.36
C CYS A 213 8.63 -9.61 11.49
N GLU A 214 9.32 -10.50 12.23
CA GLU A 214 9.05 -11.94 12.22
C GLU A 214 7.64 -12.34 12.67
N LYS A 215 7.01 -11.57 13.57
CA LYS A 215 5.67 -11.82 14.08
C LYS A 215 4.58 -10.99 13.41
N LEU A 216 4.93 -10.12 12.46
CA LEU A 216 3.98 -9.29 11.75
C LEU A 216 2.96 -10.15 11.00
N LYS A 217 1.68 -10.00 11.33
CA LYS A 217 0.58 -10.73 10.71
C LYS A 217 -0.08 -9.93 9.60
N GLU A 218 -0.22 -8.64 9.81
CA GLU A 218 -0.83 -7.71 8.87
C GLU A 218 -0.14 -6.35 8.90
N VAL A 219 -0.07 -5.73 7.75
CA VAL A 219 0.34 -4.33 7.59
C VAL A 219 -0.54 -3.70 6.52
N ASP A 220 -1.10 -2.54 6.83
CA ASP A 220 -1.92 -1.79 5.90
C ASP A 220 -1.02 -0.85 5.07
N VAL A 221 -0.79 -1.20 3.82
CA VAL A 221 -0.01 -0.41 2.86
C VAL A 221 -0.86 0.14 1.72
N ASP A 222 -2.19 0.09 1.86
CA ASP A 222 -3.14 0.50 0.82
C ASP A 222 -3.02 1.98 0.46
N SER A 223 -2.62 2.82 1.42
CA SER A 223 -2.43 4.26 1.23
C SER A 223 -1.05 4.64 0.65
N PHE A 224 -0.15 3.67 0.44
CA PHE A 224 1.20 3.97 -0.02
C PHE A 224 1.21 4.41 -1.49
N ASP A 225 1.71 5.62 -1.73
CA ASP A 225 2.10 6.06 -3.08
C ASP A 225 3.52 5.56 -3.36
N THR A 226 3.64 4.60 -4.27
CA THR A 226 4.90 4.00 -4.66
C THR A 226 5.40 4.47 -6.03
N GLY A 227 4.74 5.48 -6.62
CA GLY A 227 5.02 5.92 -7.98
C GLY A 227 6.44 6.45 -8.23
N LYS A 228 7.15 6.88 -7.17
CA LYS A 228 8.56 7.32 -7.27
C LYS A 228 9.57 6.29 -6.76
N VAL A 229 9.10 5.15 -6.25
CA VAL A 229 9.99 4.14 -5.66
C VAL A 229 10.79 3.43 -6.74
N THR A 230 12.08 3.38 -6.57
CA THR A 230 13.03 2.69 -7.46
C THR A 230 13.60 1.41 -6.85
N ASN A 231 13.55 1.29 -5.51
CA ASN A 231 14.15 0.19 -4.79
C ASN A 231 13.16 -0.38 -3.74
N MET A 232 12.76 -1.64 -3.92
CA MET A 232 11.92 -2.41 -2.99
C MET A 232 12.66 -3.66 -2.46
N TYR A 233 14.00 -3.65 -2.52
CA TYR A 233 14.81 -4.78 -2.10
C TYR A 233 14.51 -5.18 -0.65
N ALA A 234 14.19 -6.46 -0.44
CA ALA A 234 13.92 -7.04 0.87
C ALA A 234 12.79 -6.34 1.69
N MET A 235 11.87 -5.61 1.06
CA MET A 235 10.87 -4.78 1.77
C MET A 235 10.11 -5.55 2.85
N PHE A 236 9.70 -6.80 2.60
CA PHE A 236 8.99 -7.68 3.54
C PHE A 236 9.81 -8.94 3.89
N SER A 237 11.13 -8.92 3.65
CA SER A 237 11.96 -10.09 3.89
C SER A 237 11.89 -10.54 5.35
N ASN A 238 11.74 -11.87 5.56
CA ASN A 238 11.68 -12.49 6.89
C ASN A 238 10.47 -12.08 7.75
N CYS A 239 9.36 -11.67 7.10
CA CYS A 239 8.05 -11.50 7.75
C CYS A 239 7.37 -12.89 7.85
N LYS A 240 7.89 -13.76 8.73
CA LYS A 240 7.52 -15.20 8.80
C LYS A 240 6.05 -15.46 9.05
N LYS A 241 5.34 -14.53 9.70
CA LYS A 241 3.94 -14.69 10.13
C LYS A 241 2.95 -13.90 9.29
N ILE A 242 3.40 -13.14 8.29
CA ILE A 242 2.49 -12.42 7.41
C ILE A 242 1.67 -13.41 6.58
N GLU A 243 0.36 -13.35 6.71
CA GLU A 243 -0.57 -14.25 6.02
C GLU A 243 -1.08 -13.64 4.71
N LYS A 244 -1.19 -12.31 4.69
CA LYS A 244 -1.58 -11.53 3.50
C LYS A 244 -1.03 -10.11 3.60
N VAL A 245 -0.70 -9.56 2.46
CA VAL A 245 -0.39 -8.14 2.26
C VAL A 245 -1.00 -7.71 0.94
N ASP A 246 -1.71 -6.60 0.94
CA ASP A 246 -2.32 -6.07 -0.28
C ASP A 246 -1.35 -5.10 -0.95
N VAL A 247 -0.76 -5.54 -2.05
CA VAL A 247 0.15 -4.76 -2.89
C VAL A 247 -0.47 -4.45 -4.26
N SER A 248 -1.76 -4.70 -4.43
CA SER A 248 -2.47 -4.52 -5.71
C SER A 248 -2.47 -3.07 -6.20
N ARG A 249 -2.16 -2.13 -5.32
CA ARG A 249 -2.06 -0.68 -5.63
C ARG A 249 -0.66 -0.18 -5.84
N PHE A 250 0.35 -1.02 -5.66
CA PHE A 250 1.72 -0.60 -5.87
C PHE A 250 1.95 -0.25 -7.35
N ASN A 251 2.36 0.98 -7.58
CA ASN A 251 2.89 1.40 -8.87
C ASN A 251 4.39 1.09 -8.90
N THR A 252 4.77 0.02 -9.59
CA THR A 252 6.15 -0.45 -9.65
C THR A 252 6.87 -0.02 -10.94
N SER A 253 6.27 0.86 -11.74
CA SER A 253 6.80 1.25 -13.06
C SER A 253 8.19 1.90 -13.04
N ASN A 254 8.65 2.36 -11.87
CA ASN A 254 9.98 2.92 -11.67
C ASN A 254 10.94 1.99 -10.89
N VAL A 255 10.44 0.84 -10.42
CA VAL A 255 11.24 -0.08 -9.61
C VAL A 255 12.26 -0.81 -10.47
N THR A 256 13.51 -0.80 -10.03
CA THR A 256 14.62 -1.52 -10.66
C THR A 256 15.08 -2.72 -9.87
N ASN A 257 14.81 -2.76 -8.57
CA ASN A 257 15.28 -3.81 -7.67
C ASN A 257 14.13 -4.33 -6.79
N MET A 258 13.76 -5.61 -7.00
CA MET A 258 12.76 -6.36 -6.22
C MET A 258 13.37 -7.61 -5.56
N GLY A 259 14.70 -7.70 -5.53
CA GLY A 259 15.36 -8.86 -4.89
C GLY A 259 14.93 -9.03 -3.43
N LEU A 260 14.73 -10.25 -2.96
CA LEU A 260 14.28 -10.64 -1.62
C LEU A 260 12.97 -10.02 -1.15
N MET A 261 12.19 -9.32 -1.98
CA MET A 261 11.05 -8.49 -1.53
C MET A 261 10.10 -9.22 -0.58
N PHE A 262 9.81 -10.50 -0.83
CA PHE A 262 8.96 -11.36 0.00
C PHE A 262 9.70 -12.61 0.52
N ALA A 263 11.04 -12.59 0.54
CA ALA A 263 11.81 -13.75 0.96
C ALA A 263 11.46 -14.15 2.41
N ILE A 264 11.24 -15.45 2.64
CA ILE A 264 10.93 -16.04 3.95
C ILE A 264 9.59 -15.52 4.55
N CYS A 265 8.65 -15.09 3.70
CA CYS A 265 7.26 -14.89 4.11
C CYS A 265 6.54 -16.25 4.17
N ALA A 266 6.92 -17.09 5.16
CA ALA A 266 6.57 -18.50 5.18
C ALA A 266 5.05 -18.78 5.28
N LYS A 267 4.27 -17.86 5.86
CA LYS A 267 2.81 -17.98 6.04
C LYS A 267 2.00 -17.29 4.95
N LEU A 268 2.63 -16.62 4.01
CA LEU A 268 1.94 -15.94 2.90
C LEU A 268 1.30 -16.98 1.96
N GLU A 269 -0.02 -17.04 1.95
CA GLU A 269 -0.78 -18.03 1.14
C GLU A 269 -1.09 -17.55 -0.27
N LYS A 270 -1.33 -16.26 -0.43
CA LYS A 270 -1.70 -15.60 -1.69
C LYS A 270 -1.07 -14.23 -1.77
N LEU A 271 -0.65 -13.87 -2.97
CA LEU A 271 -0.16 -12.53 -3.27
C LEU A 271 -0.68 -12.12 -4.65
N ASP A 272 -1.31 -10.95 -4.71
CA ASP A 272 -1.73 -10.35 -5.98
C ASP A 272 -0.63 -9.43 -6.49
N THR A 273 0.03 -9.87 -7.56
CA THR A 273 1.09 -9.12 -8.25
C THR A 273 0.64 -8.62 -9.63
N GLY A 274 -0.66 -8.67 -9.93
CA GLY A 274 -1.20 -8.28 -11.23
C GLY A 274 -0.97 -6.80 -11.61
N SER A 275 -0.76 -5.93 -10.60
CA SER A 275 -0.42 -4.52 -10.82
C SER A 275 1.07 -4.27 -11.09
N PHE A 276 1.94 -5.27 -10.91
CA PHE A 276 3.39 -5.05 -10.99
C PHE A 276 3.85 -4.84 -12.43
N ASP A 277 4.35 -3.66 -12.70
CA ASP A 277 5.10 -3.35 -13.92
C ASP A 277 6.58 -3.61 -13.69
N THR A 278 7.09 -4.68 -14.30
CA THR A 278 8.47 -5.12 -14.08
C THR A 278 9.42 -4.77 -15.23
N ARG A 279 8.98 -3.93 -16.17
CA ARG A 279 9.77 -3.57 -17.38
C ARG A 279 11.13 -2.94 -17.09
N LYS A 280 11.30 -2.31 -15.93
CA LYS A 280 12.59 -1.70 -15.51
C LYS A 280 13.35 -2.54 -14.48
N VAL A 281 12.78 -3.66 -14.03
CA VAL A 281 13.41 -4.48 -12.99
C VAL A 281 14.62 -5.22 -13.56
N THR A 282 15.73 -5.09 -12.86
CA THR A 282 16.99 -5.78 -13.20
C THR A 282 17.36 -6.89 -12.23
N ASN A 283 16.79 -6.88 -11.02
CA ASN A 283 17.09 -7.85 -9.96
C ASN A 283 15.80 -8.40 -9.35
N MET A 284 15.57 -9.71 -9.47
CA MET A 284 14.50 -10.49 -8.83
C MET A 284 15.05 -11.65 -8.01
N LYS A 285 16.36 -11.60 -7.68
CA LYS A 285 17.01 -12.65 -6.90
C LYS A 285 16.25 -12.95 -5.62
N THR A 286 15.94 -14.24 -5.37
CA THR A 286 15.29 -14.71 -4.14
C THR A 286 13.97 -14.01 -3.79
N MET A 287 13.28 -13.38 -4.75
CA MET A 287 12.11 -12.53 -4.49
C MET A 287 11.03 -13.22 -3.65
N PHE A 288 10.73 -14.49 -3.89
CA PHE A 288 9.75 -15.30 -3.17
C PHE A 288 10.36 -16.50 -2.45
N CYS A 289 11.68 -16.51 -2.29
CA CYS A 289 12.39 -17.64 -1.65
C CYS A 289 11.81 -17.94 -0.26
N GLY A 290 11.47 -19.19 0.03
CA GLY A 290 10.97 -19.61 1.34
C GLY A 290 9.51 -19.23 1.64
N CYS A 291 8.73 -18.77 0.66
CA CYS A 291 7.29 -18.62 0.79
C CYS A 291 6.62 -20.00 0.75
N SER A 292 6.80 -20.80 1.81
CA SER A 292 6.47 -22.23 1.81
C SER A 292 4.97 -22.51 1.71
N GLU A 293 4.10 -21.58 2.18
CA GLU A 293 2.64 -21.72 2.13
C GLU A 293 1.99 -21.04 0.92
N LEU A 294 2.77 -20.41 0.05
CA LEU A 294 2.28 -19.74 -1.14
C LEU A 294 1.70 -20.73 -2.14
N LYS A 295 0.38 -20.66 -2.35
CA LYS A 295 -0.40 -21.58 -3.20
C LYS A 295 -0.70 -20.98 -4.57
N LYS A 296 -0.89 -19.66 -4.63
CA LYS A 296 -1.28 -18.91 -5.82
C LYS A 296 -0.43 -17.67 -5.96
N LEU A 297 0.17 -17.50 -7.11
CA LEU A 297 0.94 -16.34 -7.51
C LEU A 297 0.75 -16.15 -9.02
N ASP A 298 0.36 -14.97 -9.44
CA ASP A 298 0.26 -14.62 -10.84
C ASP A 298 1.48 -13.78 -11.24
N VAL A 299 2.32 -14.33 -12.08
CA VAL A 299 3.49 -13.67 -12.67
C VAL A 299 3.40 -13.57 -14.19
N SER A 300 2.22 -13.86 -14.77
CA SER A 300 2.00 -13.83 -16.22
C SER A 300 2.23 -12.44 -16.81
N GLY A 301 2.05 -11.38 -16.01
CA GLY A 301 2.33 -9.99 -16.37
C GLY A 301 3.81 -9.57 -16.25
N PHE A 302 4.68 -10.43 -15.73
CA PHE A 302 6.08 -10.05 -15.50
C PHE A 302 6.87 -9.98 -16.81
N ASN A 303 7.44 -8.82 -17.05
CA ASN A 303 8.44 -8.63 -18.10
C ASN A 303 9.84 -8.80 -17.51
N THR A 304 10.56 -9.84 -17.93
CA THR A 304 11.90 -10.15 -17.42
C THR A 304 13.01 -9.80 -18.39
N CYS A 305 12.74 -9.04 -19.45
CA CYS A 305 13.72 -8.70 -20.49
C CYS A 305 14.97 -7.99 -19.98
N LEU A 306 14.88 -7.23 -18.89
CA LEU A 306 16.02 -6.52 -18.28
C LEU A 306 16.59 -7.23 -17.05
N VAL A 307 15.96 -8.34 -16.61
CA VAL A 307 16.36 -9.00 -15.37
C VAL A 307 17.65 -9.79 -15.57
N THR A 308 18.66 -9.48 -14.78
CA THR A 308 19.97 -10.13 -14.82
C THR A 308 20.15 -11.19 -13.73
N ASP A 309 19.38 -11.15 -12.66
CA ASP A 309 19.45 -12.14 -11.58
C ASP A 309 18.05 -12.54 -11.09
N MET A 310 17.67 -13.79 -11.35
CA MET A 310 16.46 -14.48 -10.87
C MET A 310 16.84 -15.72 -10.06
N SER A 311 18.12 -15.82 -9.63
CA SER A 311 18.57 -16.98 -8.88
C SER A 311 17.75 -17.17 -7.61
N SER A 312 17.34 -18.43 -7.37
CA SER A 312 16.56 -18.84 -6.19
C SER A 312 15.20 -18.11 -6.03
N MET A 313 14.64 -17.55 -7.12
CA MET A 313 13.43 -16.72 -7.05
C MET A 313 12.26 -17.43 -6.34
N PHE A 314 12.05 -18.71 -6.60
CA PHE A 314 11.00 -19.53 -6.01
C PHE A 314 11.54 -20.69 -5.15
N LEU A 315 12.80 -20.59 -4.73
CA LEU A 315 13.45 -21.62 -3.89
C LEU A 315 12.61 -21.86 -2.63
N GLY A 316 12.21 -23.12 -2.39
CA GLY A 316 11.48 -23.50 -1.19
C GLY A 316 9.99 -23.09 -1.15
N CYS A 317 9.40 -22.65 -2.26
CA CYS A 317 7.96 -22.41 -2.41
C CYS A 317 7.20 -23.75 -2.52
N LYS A 318 7.14 -24.53 -1.45
CA LYS A 318 6.69 -25.94 -1.43
C LYS A 318 5.28 -26.17 -1.93
N ASN A 319 4.37 -25.21 -1.68
CA ASN A 319 2.95 -25.31 -2.02
C ASN A 319 2.62 -24.67 -3.37
N LEU A 320 3.58 -24.04 -4.04
CA LEU A 320 3.38 -23.44 -5.36
C LEU A 320 3.53 -24.52 -6.44
N LYS A 321 2.39 -25.04 -6.93
CA LYS A 321 2.36 -26.17 -7.86
C LYS A 321 2.17 -25.77 -9.32
N ASN A 322 1.54 -24.61 -9.55
CA ASN A 322 1.22 -24.12 -10.89
C ASN A 322 1.66 -22.65 -10.97
N LEU A 323 2.55 -22.36 -11.89
CA LEU A 323 3.01 -21.01 -12.16
C LEU A 323 3.23 -20.87 -13.67
N ASP A 324 2.56 -19.88 -14.26
CA ASP A 324 2.77 -19.55 -15.67
C ASP A 324 3.97 -18.61 -15.79
N ILE A 325 5.04 -19.09 -16.37
CA ILE A 325 6.26 -18.34 -16.69
C ILE A 325 6.49 -18.25 -18.20
N SER A 326 5.47 -18.48 -19.01
CA SER A 326 5.58 -18.47 -20.48
C SER A 326 6.10 -17.11 -21.02
N ASN A 327 5.83 -16.03 -20.30
CA ASN A 327 6.29 -14.69 -20.63
C ASN A 327 7.68 -14.34 -20.09
N PHE A 328 8.35 -15.27 -19.39
CA PHE A 328 9.71 -14.98 -18.90
C PHE A 328 10.72 -15.06 -20.04
N HIS A 329 11.46 -13.99 -20.22
CA HIS A 329 12.58 -13.91 -21.14
C HIS A 329 13.87 -14.11 -20.36
N PHE A 330 14.58 -15.21 -20.64
CA PHE A 330 15.86 -15.52 -20.02
C PHE A 330 16.98 -15.00 -20.91
N GLN A 331 17.59 -13.89 -20.53
CA GLN A 331 18.79 -13.42 -21.20
C GLN A 331 19.92 -14.47 -21.06
N LYS A 332 20.81 -14.55 -22.07
CA LYS A 332 21.91 -15.54 -22.11
C LYS A 332 22.76 -15.54 -20.84
N GLU A 333 22.99 -14.37 -20.26
CA GLU A 333 23.83 -14.19 -19.07
C GLU A 333 23.01 -14.07 -17.77
N ALA A 334 21.68 -14.21 -17.83
CA ALA A 334 20.86 -14.10 -16.64
C ALA A 334 21.11 -15.26 -15.67
N LYS A 335 21.26 -14.93 -14.39
CA LYS A 335 21.44 -15.94 -13.33
C LYS A 335 20.09 -16.54 -12.97
N THR A 336 19.94 -17.86 -13.14
CA THR A 336 18.71 -18.62 -12.84
C THR A 336 18.95 -19.81 -11.90
N SER A 337 20.12 -19.90 -11.30
CA SER A 337 20.50 -21.05 -10.45
C SER A 337 19.52 -21.25 -9.30
N ASN A 338 19.14 -22.49 -9.04
CA ASN A 338 18.22 -22.90 -7.97
C ASN A 338 16.82 -22.22 -8.00
N MET A 339 16.39 -21.67 -9.15
CA MET A 339 15.17 -20.86 -9.26
C MET A 339 13.94 -21.59 -8.70
N PHE A 340 13.79 -22.89 -8.95
CA PHE A 340 12.66 -23.71 -8.50
C PHE A 340 13.05 -24.81 -7.50
N ARG A 341 14.29 -24.80 -7.01
CA ARG A 341 14.75 -25.87 -6.12
C ARG A 341 13.93 -25.93 -4.83
N TYR A 342 13.51 -27.13 -4.43
CA TYR A 342 12.63 -27.37 -3.28
C TYR A 342 11.28 -26.65 -3.35
N SER A 343 10.81 -26.29 -4.54
CA SER A 343 9.47 -25.77 -4.76
C SER A 343 8.49 -26.91 -5.08
N GLY A 344 7.19 -26.62 -5.15
CA GLY A 344 6.21 -27.56 -5.67
C GLY A 344 6.30 -27.80 -7.18
N MET A 345 7.30 -27.19 -7.84
CA MET A 345 7.56 -27.21 -9.28
C MET A 345 8.95 -27.80 -9.58
N ASP A 346 9.48 -28.64 -8.71
CA ASP A 346 10.72 -29.35 -8.96
C ASP A 346 10.64 -30.12 -10.29
N GLY A 347 11.61 -29.91 -11.17
CA GLY A 347 11.67 -30.56 -12.49
C GLY A 347 11.30 -29.66 -13.67
N ILE A 348 10.88 -28.40 -13.44
CA ILE A 348 10.75 -27.42 -14.53
C ILE A 348 12.16 -27.12 -15.07
N VAL A 349 12.37 -27.45 -16.33
CA VAL A 349 13.59 -27.12 -17.06
C VAL A 349 13.39 -25.76 -17.71
N ILE A 350 14.15 -24.77 -17.26
CA ILE A 350 14.20 -23.46 -17.93
C ILE A 350 14.94 -23.70 -19.26
N GLY A 351 14.24 -23.59 -20.38
CA GLY A 351 14.86 -23.68 -21.71
C GLY A 351 15.96 -22.61 -21.84
N LYS A 352 17.11 -22.98 -22.39
CA LYS A 352 18.20 -22.07 -22.75
C LYS A 352 17.87 -21.33 -24.03
#